data_a3e5ef2e1095135bc14d7c1b7cf92316
#
_entry.id   a3e5ef2e1095135bc14d7c1b7cf92316
#
_cell.length_a   1.000
_cell.length_b   1.000
_cell.length_c   1.000
_cell.angle_alpha   90.00
_cell.angle_beta   90.00
_cell.angle_gamma   90.00
#
_symmetry.space_group_name_H-M   'P 1'
#
loop_
_entity.id
_entity.type
_entity.pdbx_description
1 polymer ?
#
loop_
_entity_poly.entity_id
_entity_poly.type
_entity_poly.pdbx_seq_one_letter_code
_entity_poly.pdbx_strand_id
1 'polypeptide(L)'
;ARNERVVCVFDGEHGPCGMVLVGATGSLAGAARQLAVSSTKALHGHLIGAGGAMEFALSVMAMNSGSLPPTAHLDQPDPRCDLDFIPLQARHGCDVRAVMSNSFAFGGSNASLIARRPAP
;
A
#
# COMPACT_ATOMS: atom_id res chain seq x y z
N ALA A 1 14.63 -15.63 -10.20
CA ALA A 1 13.45 -14.79 -10.33
C ALA A 1 13.52 -13.76 -9.21
N ARG A 2 13.64 -12.46 -9.53
CA ARG A 2 13.65 -11.38 -8.53
C ARG A 2 12.21 -11.20 -8.07
N ASN A 3 11.96 -11.46 -6.78
CA ASN A 3 10.68 -11.15 -6.13
C ASN A 3 10.58 -9.63 -5.97
N GLU A 4 10.02 -8.94 -6.94
CA GLU A 4 9.70 -7.52 -6.81
C GLU A 4 8.44 -7.39 -5.94
N ARG A 5 8.60 -6.87 -4.74
CA ARG A 5 7.46 -6.59 -3.85
C ARG A 5 6.95 -5.19 -4.13
N VAL A 6 5.64 -5.09 -4.31
CA VAL A 6 4.92 -3.82 -4.43
C VAL A 6 4.16 -3.60 -3.13
N VAL A 7 4.31 -2.41 -2.57
CA VAL A 7 3.55 -1.99 -1.39
C VAL A 7 2.46 -1.03 -1.84
N CYS A 8 1.23 -1.31 -1.47
CA CYS A 8 0.11 -0.43 -1.74
C CYS A 8 -0.31 0.30 -0.45
N VAL A 9 -0.45 1.60 -0.53
CA VAL A 9 -1.03 2.42 0.54
C VAL A 9 -2.40 2.87 0.09
N PHE A 10 -3.43 2.66 0.92
CA PHE A 10 -4.82 2.95 0.57
C PHE A 10 -5.35 4.20 1.25
N ASP A 11 -6.18 4.92 0.52
CA ASP A 11 -7.10 5.91 1.04
C ASP A 11 -8.45 5.23 1.37
N GLY A 12 -8.83 5.22 2.65
CA GLY A 12 -9.88 4.35 3.14
C GLY A 12 -11.20 5.05 3.45
N GLU A 13 -11.92 5.66 2.50
CA GLU A 13 -13.28 6.13 2.80
C GLU A 13 -14.40 5.08 2.57
N HIS A 14 -14.14 3.98 1.87
CA HIS A 14 -15.20 3.05 1.46
C HIS A 14 -14.90 1.57 1.70
N GLY A 15 -14.05 1.24 2.69
CA GLY A 15 -13.70 -0.15 2.96
C GLY A 15 -12.73 -0.73 1.91
N PRO A 16 -12.47 -2.04 1.92
CA PRO A 16 -11.42 -2.68 1.11
C PRO A 16 -11.76 -2.78 -0.38
N CYS A 17 -12.54 -1.88 -0.92
CA CYS A 17 -12.93 -1.84 -2.32
C CYS A 17 -12.02 -0.92 -3.11
N GLY A 18 -11.06 -1.46 -3.79
CA GLY A 18 -10.25 -0.72 -4.74
C GLY A 18 -8.77 -1.04 -4.66
N MET A 19 -8.44 -2.30 -4.80
CA MET A 19 -7.07 -2.75 -4.90
C MET A 19 -6.62 -2.73 -6.35
N VAL A 20 -5.53 -2.03 -6.66
CA VAL A 20 -4.83 -2.21 -7.92
C VAL A 20 -3.54 -2.96 -7.63
N LEU A 21 -3.41 -4.11 -8.24
CA LEU A 21 -2.25 -4.98 -8.15
C LEU A 21 -1.28 -4.63 -9.28
N VAL A 22 -0.03 -4.37 -8.94
CA VAL A 22 1.05 -4.37 -9.92
C VAL A 22 2.03 -5.46 -9.53
N GLY A 23 1.93 -6.59 -10.18
CA GLY A 23 2.90 -7.66 -10.07
C GLY A 23 3.69 -7.80 -11.35
N ALA A 24 4.98 -7.98 -11.24
CA ALA A 24 5.80 -8.40 -12.37
C ALA A 24 5.49 -9.86 -12.74
N THR A 25 5.03 -10.07 -13.96
CA THR A 25 4.96 -11.35 -14.68
C THR A 25 4.22 -12.52 -13.98
N GLY A 26 3.01 -12.78 -14.39
CA GLY A 26 2.23 -13.96 -14.00
C GLY A 26 0.84 -13.59 -13.50
N SER A 27 -0.09 -14.49 -13.45
CA SER A 27 -1.48 -14.22 -13.10
C SER A 27 -1.60 -13.43 -11.80
N LEU A 28 -2.29 -12.31 -11.85
CA LEU A 28 -2.51 -11.39 -10.73
C LEU A 28 -3.02 -12.09 -9.45
N ALA A 29 -3.78 -13.16 -9.60
CA ALA A 29 -4.35 -13.92 -8.49
C ALA A 29 -3.29 -14.55 -7.55
N GLY A 30 -2.17 -15.00 -8.09
CA GLY A 30 -1.09 -15.58 -7.29
C GLY A 30 -0.17 -14.54 -6.64
N ALA A 31 -0.07 -13.34 -7.21
CA ALA A 31 0.78 -12.27 -6.70
C ALA A 31 0.10 -11.42 -5.61
N ALA A 32 -1.23 -11.37 -5.57
CA ALA A 32 -1.98 -10.56 -4.62
C ALA A 32 -1.60 -10.82 -3.16
N ARG A 33 -1.47 -12.08 -2.78
CA ARG A 33 -1.09 -12.50 -1.43
C ARG A 33 0.35 -12.19 -1.05
N GLN A 34 1.18 -11.79 -2.01
CA GLN A 34 2.56 -11.39 -1.78
C GLN A 34 2.71 -9.88 -1.65
N LEU A 35 1.64 -9.12 -1.88
CA LEU A 35 1.62 -7.69 -1.72
C LEU A 35 1.44 -7.33 -0.24
N ALA A 36 2.30 -6.45 0.23
CA ALA A 36 2.07 -5.80 1.50
C ALA A 36 1.22 -4.54 1.29
N VAL A 37 0.15 -4.45 2.04
CA VAL A 37 -0.86 -3.39 1.94
C VAL A 37 -0.94 -2.66 3.27
N SER A 38 -1.03 -1.33 3.26
CA SER A 38 -1.17 -0.55 4.48
C SER A 38 -2.03 0.68 4.23
N SER A 39 -2.80 1.07 5.24
CA SER A 39 -3.40 2.40 5.32
C SER A 39 -2.77 3.16 6.49
N THR A 40 -2.09 4.25 6.17
CA THR A 40 -1.40 5.08 7.16
C THR A 40 -2.32 6.11 7.82
N LYS A 41 -3.57 6.26 7.36
CA LYS A 41 -4.53 7.20 7.94
C LYS A 41 -4.81 6.96 9.42
N ALA A 42 -4.74 5.73 9.88
CA ALA A 42 -4.86 5.40 11.30
C ALA A 42 -3.73 5.98 12.17
N LEU A 43 -2.59 6.37 11.56
CA LEU A 43 -1.45 6.97 12.25
C LEU A 43 -1.49 8.51 12.24
N HIS A 44 -1.94 9.13 11.15
CA HIS A 44 -1.85 10.58 10.98
C HIS A 44 -3.20 11.27 10.72
N GLY A 45 -4.29 10.52 10.63
CA GLY A 45 -5.61 11.03 10.30
C GLY A 45 -5.82 11.25 8.80
N HIS A 46 -7.01 11.65 8.43
CA HIS A 46 -7.34 11.97 7.03
C HIS A 46 -7.06 13.44 6.75
N LEU A 47 -6.08 13.70 5.91
CA LEU A 47 -5.60 15.05 5.57
C LEU A 47 -6.37 15.68 4.39
N ILE A 48 -7.50 15.09 4.00
CA ILE A 48 -8.37 15.56 2.92
C ILE A 48 -7.55 15.84 1.65
N GLY A 49 -7.45 17.07 1.21
CA GLY A 49 -6.73 17.44 -0.01
C GLY A 49 -5.22 17.16 0.01
N ALA A 50 -4.60 17.06 1.19
CA ALA A 50 -3.18 16.71 1.33
C ALA A 50 -2.94 15.19 1.50
N GLY A 51 -4.00 14.38 1.63
CA GLY A 51 -3.90 12.94 1.92
C GLY A 51 -3.03 12.20 0.92
N GLY A 52 -3.33 12.33 -0.37
CA GLY A 52 -2.58 11.63 -1.42
C GLY A 52 -1.09 12.00 -1.47
N ALA A 53 -0.75 13.28 -1.24
CA ALA A 53 0.64 13.73 -1.19
C ALA A 53 1.39 13.13 0.01
N MET A 54 0.77 13.12 1.19
CA MET A 54 1.35 12.51 2.39
C MET A 54 1.57 11.01 2.21
N GLU A 55 0.57 10.30 1.74
CA GLU A 55 0.63 8.85 1.55
C GLU A 55 1.65 8.44 0.50
N PHE A 56 1.77 9.21 -0.59
CA PHE A 56 2.82 8.97 -1.58
C PHE A 56 4.21 9.22 -1.02
N ALA A 57 4.41 10.31 -0.24
CA ALA A 57 5.68 10.59 0.43
C ALA A 57 6.06 9.45 1.40
N LEU A 58 5.12 8.99 2.22
CA LEU A 58 5.32 7.86 3.14
C LEU A 58 5.66 6.56 2.37
N SER A 59 5.03 6.32 1.22
CA SER A 59 5.32 5.17 0.37
C SER A 59 6.75 5.21 -0.16
N VAL A 60 7.22 6.37 -0.62
CA VAL A 60 8.61 6.54 -1.07
C VAL A 60 9.60 6.40 0.09
N MET A 61 9.27 6.93 1.26
CA MET A 61 10.09 6.75 2.48
C MET A 61 10.17 5.27 2.87
N ALA A 62 9.06 4.54 2.83
CA ALA A 62 9.02 3.10 3.09
C ALA A 62 9.90 2.31 2.11
N MET A 63 9.85 2.66 0.82
CA MET A 63 10.70 2.08 -0.21
C MET A 63 12.19 2.32 0.07
N ASN A 64 12.55 3.52 0.53
CA ASN A 64 13.95 3.88 0.79
C ASN A 64 14.49 3.26 2.08
N SER A 65 13.68 3.23 3.14
CA SER A 65 14.09 2.70 4.45
C SER A 65 13.96 1.18 4.56
N GLY A 66 13.18 0.54 3.70
CA GLY A 66 12.81 -0.87 3.85
C GLY A 66 11.89 -1.14 5.06
N SER A 67 11.23 -0.09 5.56
CA SER A 67 10.30 -0.17 6.70
C SER A 67 8.89 0.14 6.25
N LEU A 68 8.02 -0.87 6.27
CA LEU A 68 6.63 -0.75 5.85
C LEU A 68 5.78 -0.28 7.02
N PRO A 69 5.00 0.80 6.89
CA PRO A 69 4.13 1.28 7.94
C PRO A 69 2.99 0.27 8.18
N PRO A 70 2.48 0.17 9.42
CA PRO A 70 1.36 -0.71 9.73
C PRO A 70 0.03 -0.07 9.32
N THR A 71 -0.98 -0.91 9.13
CA THR A 71 -2.38 -0.53 9.32
C THR A 71 -2.65 -0.56 10.83
N ALA A 72 -2.47 0.58 11.48
CA ALA A 72 -2.64 0.68 12.93
C ALA A 72 -4.09 0.36 13.33
N HIS A 73 -4.27 -0.21 14.53
CA HIS A 73 -5.57 -0.58 15.09
C HIS A 73 -6.34 -1.66 14.30
N LEU A 74 -5.68 -2.37 13.37
CA LEU A 74 -6.26 -3.52 12.70
C LEU A 74 -6.06 -4.78 13.54
N ASP A 75 -6.86 -4.94 14.59
CA ASP A 75 -6.78 -6.08 15.52
C ASP A 75 -7.40 -7.35 14.94
N GLN A 76 -8.45 -7.20 14.14
CA GLN A 76 -9.21 -8.31 13.57
C GLN A 76 -9.43 -8.09 12.06
N PRO A 77 -8.51 -8.55 11.21
CA PRO A 77 -8.72 -8.53 9.77
C PRO A 77 -9.98 -9.30 9.36
N ASP A 78 -10.76 -8.74 8.46
CA ASP A 78 -11.92 -9.44 7.89
C ASP A 78 -11.44 -10.67 7.09
N PRO A 79 -11.91 -11.90 7.42
CA PRO A 79 -11.47 -13.10 6.72
C PRO A 79 -11.83 -13.13 5.22
N ARG A 80 -12.75 -12.27 4.78
CA ARG A 80 -13.07 -12.08 3.35
C ARG A 80 -12.03 -11.26 2.62
N CYS A 81 -11.18 -10.52 3.35
CA CYS A 81 -10.10 -9.71 2.83
C CYS A 81 -8.77 -10.46 3.00
N ASP A 82 -8.52 -11.45 2.15
CA ASP A 82 -7.36 -12.35 2.23
C ASP A 82 -6.10 -11.69 1.62
N LEU A 83 -5.62 -10.62 2.26
CA LEU A 83 -4.42 -9.88 1.88
C LEU A 83 -3.52 -9.60 3.09
N ASP A 84 -2.26 -9.29 2.83
CA ASP A 84 -1.30 -8.89 3.86
C ASP A 84 -1.41 -7.40 4.17
N PHE A 85 -2.26 -7.04 5.13
CA PHE A 85 -2.53 -5.64 5.51
C PHE A 85 -1.53 -5.04 6.50
N ILE A 86 -0.44 -5.71 6.82
CA ILE A 86 0.55 -5.29 7.83
C ILE A 86 -0.16 -4.85 9.12
N PRO A 87 -0.87 -5.75 9.82
CA PRO A 87 -1.67 -5.35 10.97
C PRO A 87 -0.77 -4.92 12.14
N LEU A 88 -1.19 -3.88 12.86
CA LEU A 88 -0.69 -3.40 14.15
C LEU A 88 0.75 -2.88 14.16
N GLN A 89 1.72 -3.60 13.63
CA GLN A 89 3.14 -3.29 13.76
C GLN A 89 3.84 -3.12 12.42
N ALA A 90 4.76 -2.17 12.36
CA ALA A 90 5.60 -1.94 11.18
C ALA A 90 6.46 -3.19 10.87
N ARG A 91 6.68 -3.43 9.60
CA ARG A 91 7.57 -4.50 9.13
C ARG A 91 8.87 -3.88 8.62
N HIS A 92 10.00 -4.36 9.13
CA HIS A 92 11.33 -3.84 8.82
C HIS A 92 12.15 -4.82 7.97
N GLY A 93 13.22 -4.32 7.36
CA GLY A 93 14.15 -5.13 6.58
C GLY A 93 13.58 -5.64 5.25
N CYS A 94 12.60 -4.94 4.68
CA CYS A 94 11.97 -5.31 3.43
C CYS A 94 12.75 -4.77 2.22
N ASP A 95 13.01 -5.61 1.21
CA ASP A 95 13.50 -5.14 -0.10
C ASP A 95 12.32 -4.66 -0.94
N VAL A 96 12.02 -3.37 -0.82
CA VAL A 96 10.91 -2.73 -1.53
C VAL A 96 11.45 -2.10 -2.82
N ARG A 97 11.05 -2.62 -3.96
CA ARG A 97 11.49 -2.16 -5.29
C ARG A 97 10.52 -1.20 -5.95
N ALA A 98 9.24 -1.32 -5.63
CA ALA A 98 8.20 -0.44 -6.15
C ALA A 98 7.13 -0.22 -5.09
N VAL A 99 6.51 0.94 -5.14
CA VAL A 99 5.36 1.31 -4.31
C VAL A 99 4.26 1.90 -5.18
N MET A 100 3.02 1.69 -4.77
CA MET A 100 1.85 2.30 -5.37
C MET A 100 1.01 2.97 -4.28
N SER A 101 0.62 4.20 -4.52
CA SER A 101 -0.33 4.95 -3.71
C SER A 101 -1.60 5.17 -4.52
N ASN A 102 -2.74 4.74 -3.98
CA ASN A 102 -4.05 4.91 -4.60
C ASN A 102 -4.86 5.91 -3.78
N SER A 103 -5.48 6.86 -4.47
CA SER A 103 -6.36 7.85 -3.87
C SER A 103 -7.71 7.82 -4.58
N PHE A 104 -8.77 7.75 -3.80
CA PHE A 104 -10.14 7.74 -4.28
C PHE A 104 -10.87 8.93 -3.66
N ALA A 105 -11.57 9.72 -4.48
CA ALA A 105 -12.23 10.93 -4.02
C ALA A 105 -13.72 10.91 -4.35
N PHE A 106 -14.48 11.74 -3.63
CA PHE A 106 -15.88 11.99 -3.93
C PHE A 106 -16.08 12.42 -5.38
N GLY A 107 -17.18 12.01 -5.97
CA GLY A 107 -17.46 12.24 -7.38
C GLY A 107 -16.80 11.26 -8.34
N GLY A 108 -16.16 10.20 -7.81
CA GLY A 108 -15.59 9.10 -8.62
C GLY A 108 -14.22 9.43 -9.22
N SER A 109 -13.53 10.46 -8.72
CA SER A 109 -12.15 10.75 -9.13
C SER A 109 -11.19 9.77 -8.46
N ASN A 110 -10.41 9.06 -9.27
CA ASN A 110 -9.44 8.08 -8.79
C ASN A 110 -8.06 8.39 -9.37
N ALA A 111 -7.03 8.24 -8.56
CA ALA A 111 -5.65 8.43 -8.98
C ALA A 111 -4.75 7.36 -8.38
N SER A 112 -3.79 6.88 -9.16
CA SER A 112 -2.75 5.96 -8.69
C SER A 112 -1.39 6.50 -9.07
N LEU A 113 -0.49 6.58 -8.10
CA LEU A 113 0.89 7.00 -8.29
C LEU A 113 1.81 5.80 -8.02
N ILE A 114 2.74 5.57 -8.93
CA ILE A 114 3.72 4.48 -8.80
C ILE A 114 5.12 5.08 -8.77
N ALA A 115 5.91 4.68 -7.78
CA ALA A 115 7.35 4.93 -7.75
C ALA A 115 8.12 3.59 -7.73
N ARG A 116 9.26 3.55 -8.39
CA ARG A 116 10.16 2.39 -8.36
C ARG A 116 11.61 2.84 -8.27
N ARG A 117 12.44 2.01 -7.65
CA ARG A 117 13.87 2.21 -7.69
C ARG A 117 14.39 2.03 -9.12
N PRO A 118 15.39 2.83 -9.55
CA PRO A 118 16.09 2.57 -10.80
C PRO A 118 16.64 1.14 -10.83
N ALA A 119 16.70 0.56 -11.99
CA ALA A 119 17.44 -0.69 -12.18
C ALA A 119 18.93 -0.42 -11.89
N PRO A 120 19.66 -1.34 -11.26
CA PRO A 120 21.11 -1.24 -11.08
C PRO A 120 21.84 -1.23 -12.42
#